data_3fcdd088663e3794b0ad32a0675b038c
#
_entry.id   3fcdd088663e3794b0ad32a0675b038c
#
_cell.length_a   1.000
_cell.length_b   1.000
_cell.length_c   1.000
_cell.angle_alpha   90.00
_cell.angle_beta   90.00
_cell.angle_gamma   90.00
#
_symmetry.space_group_name_H-M   'P 1'
#
loop_
_entity.id
_entity.type
_entity.pdbx_description
1 polymer ?
#
loop_
_entity_poly.entity_id
_entity_poly.type
_entity_poly.pdbx_seq_one_letter_code
_entity_poly.pdbx_strand_id
1 'polypeptide(L)'
;MSAKNVEHKFIVPNSVEVRDYQVNLASQAKNENCLIILPTGLGKTVVALHVIADYLTKGNGGVLFLAPTKVLVNQHYEFLKNTLAIDDIALITGEDLLEKRKKLWINSIICATPEITRNDIARKIVDINQFNLIIFDEAHRAVGDYAYVAIAEQLSGLSIRMLGMTATLPSEKEK
;
A
#
# COMPACT_ATOMS: atom_id res chain seq x y z
N MET A 1 -14.65 28.03 -9.69
CA MET A 1 -14.95 26.68 -10.24
C MET A 1 -14.99 25.71 -9.09
N SER A 2 -16.06 24.97 -8.88
CA SER A 2 -16.08 23.94 -7.83
C SER A 2 -15.13 22.81 -8.20
N ALA A 3 -14.30 22.38 -7.24
CA ALA A 3 -13.42 21.25 -7.44
C ALA A 3 -14.26 20.00 -7.79
N LYS A 4 -13.82 19.24 -8.79
CA LYS A 4 -14.47 17.99 -9.17
C LYS A 4 -13.96 16.88 -8.25
N ASN A 5 -14.87 16.14 -7.64
CA ASN A 5 -14.51 15.00 -6.80
C ASN A 5 -14.38 13.70 -7.61
N VAL A 6 -13.58 12.76 -7.07
CA VAL A 6 -13.43 11.43 -7.63
C VAL A 6 -14.74 10.66 -7.50
N GLU A 7 -15.21 10.11 -8.63
CA GLU A 7 -16.38 9.24 -8.69
C GLU A 7 -15.93 7.80 -8.97
N HIS A 8 -16.07 6.93 -7.99
CA HIS A 8 -15.74 5.51 -8.10
C HIS A 8 -16.56 4.71 -7.09
N LYS A 9 -17.03 3.51 -7.48
CA LYS A 9 -17.90 2.70 -6.59
C LYS A 9 -17.25 2.31 -5.25
N PHE A 10 -15.92 2.21 -5.21
CA PHE A 10 -15.16 1.88 -4.00
C PHE A 10 -14.54 3.08 -3.30
N ILE A 11 -14.83 4.31 -3.75
CA ILE A 11 -14.37 5.54 -3.11
C ILE A 11 -15.58 6.28 -2.54
N VAL A 12 -15.48 6.69 -1.28
CA VAL A 12 -16.54 7.45 -0.60
C VAL A 12 -16.82 8.74 -1.38
N PRO A 13 -18.08 9.04 -1.73
CA PRO A 13 -18.42 10.26 -2.44
C PRO A 13 -17.91 11.52 -1.74
N ASN A 14 -17.38 12.44 -2.51
CA ASN A 14 -16.86 13.74 -2.04
C ASN A 14 -15.67 13.67 -1.05
N SER A 15 -15.03 12.52 -0.92
CA SER A 15 -13.89 12.36 0.00
C SER A 15 -12.55 12.80 -0.58
N VAL A 16 -12.43 12.82 -1.91
CA VAL A 16 -11.17 13.12 -2.62
C VAL A 16 -11.42 13.96 -3.86
N GLU A 17 -10.65 15.03 -4.04
CA GLU A 17 -10.67 15.85 -5.26
C GLU A 17 -9.93 15.17 -6.41
N VAL A 18 -10.42 15.36 -7.64
CA VAL A 18 -9.72 14.92 -8.84
C VAL A 18 -8.53 15.83 -9.13
N ARG A 19 -7.37 15.23 -9.28
CA ARG A 19 -6.15 15.89 -9.77
C ARG A 19 -5.57 15.05 -10.91
N ASP A 20 -5.46 15.63 -12.09
CA ASP A 20 -5.10 14.90 -13.31
C ASP A 20 -3.78 14.17 -13.21
N TYR A 21 -2.77 14.78 -12.57
CA TYR A 21 -1.47 14.11 -12.39
C TYR A 21 -1.56 12.86 -11.50
N GLN A 22 -2.43 12.85 -10.48
CA GLN A 22 -2.64 11.67 -9.62
C GLN A 22 -3.33 10.55 -10.40
N VAL A 23 -4.33 10.89 -11.19
CA VAL A 23 -5.04 9.93 -12.07
C VAL A 23 -4.09 9.34 -13.11
N ASN A 24 -3.24 10.15 -13.72
CA ASN A 24 -2.27 9.70 -14.72
C ASN A 24 -1.22 8.75 -14.12
N LEU A 25 -0.66 9.10 -12.96
CA LEU A 25 0.29 8.23 -12.25
C LEU A 25 -0.36 6.90 -11.84
N ALA A 26 -1.57 6.94 -11.30
CA ALA A 26 -2.31 5.74 -10.94
C ALA A 26 -2.60 4.86 -12.16
N SER A 27 -2.93 5.45 -13.30
CA SER A 27 -3.19 4.71 -14.54
C SER A 27 -1.99 3.88 -15.00
N GLN A 28 -0.78 4.41 -14.87
CA GLN A 28 0.45 3.66 -15.15
C GLN A 28 0.67 2.54 -14.13
N ALA A 29 0.53 2.84 -12.84
CA ALA A 29 0.75 1.89 -11.76
C ALA A 29 -0.24 0.71 -11.72
N LYS A 30 -1.37 0.81 -12.38
CA LYS A 30 -2.36 -0.27 -12.50
C LYS A 30 -1.88 -1.45 -13.36
N ASN A 31 -1.01 -1.18 -14.32
CA ASN A 31 -0.66 -2.14 -15.36
C ASN A 31 0.75 -2.72 -15.24
N GLU A 32 1.63 -2.07 -14.49
CA GLU A 32 3.02 -2.48 -14.33
C GLU A 32 3.55 -2.17 -12.92
N ASN A 33 4.66 -2.83 -12.54
CA ASN A 33 5.37 -2.48 -11.32
C ASN A 33 5.98 -1.10 -11.47
N CYS A 34 5.69 -0.20 -10.53
CA CYS A 34 6.09 1.19 -10.60
C CYS A 34 6.72 1.67 -9.29
N LEU A 35 7.65 2.60 -9.44
CA LEU A 35 8.10 3.48 -8.36
C LEU A 35 7.59 4.89 -8.64
N ILE A 36 6.72 5.40 -7.78
CA ILE A 36 6.21 6.76 -7.85
C ILE A 36 7.08 7.66 -7.00
N ILE A 37 7.66 8.68 -7.64
CA ILE A 37 8.43 9.73 -6.99
C ILE A 37 7.58 11.00 -7.05
N LEU A 38 7.10 11.42 -5.88
CA LEU A 38 6.22 12.58 -5.79
C LEU A 38 6.54 13.34 -4.50
N PRO A 39 6.87 14.63 -4.58
CA PRO A 39 7.19 15.44 -3.40
C PRO A 39 6.14 15.34 -2.31
N THR A 40 6.57 15.50 -1.05
CA THR A 40 5.67 15.52 0.11
C THR A 40 4.57 16.57 -0.08
N GLY A 41 3.35 16.21 0.29
CA GLY A 41 2.17 17.08 0.18
C GLY A 41 1.46 17.05 -1.18
N LEU A 42 1.97 16.36 -2.18
CA LEU A 42 1.31 16.21 -3.49
C LEU A 42 0.39 14.98 -3.60
N GLY A 43 0.17 14.26 -2.50
CA GLY A 43 -0.85 13.23 -2.42
C GLY A 43 -0.46 11.87 -2.99
N LYS A 44 0.72 11.34 -2.63
CA LYS A 44 1.11 9.95 -2.96
C LYS A 44 0.06 8.93 -2.53
N THR A 45 -0.53 9.13 -1.36
CA THR A 45 -1.56 8.22 -0.81
C THR A 45 -2.83 8.25 -1.65
N VAL A 46 -3.18 9.38 -2.26
CA VAL A 46 -4.30 9.47 -3.20
C VAL A 46 -4.02 8.67 -4.48
N VAL A 47 -2.79 8.69 -4.98
CA VAL A 47 -2.39 7.82 -6.11
C VAL A 47 -2.58 6.36 -5.74
N ALA A 48 -2.12 5.95 -4.56
CA ALA A 48 -2.32 4.59 -4.05
C ALA A 48 -3.82 4.25 -3.92
N LEU A 49 -4.65 5.16 -3.45
CA LEU A 49 -6.09 4.99 -3.35
C LEU A 49 -6.73 4.65 -4.71
N HIS A 50 -6.36 5.36 -5.77
CA HIS A 50 -6.85 5.07 -7.13
C HIS A 50 -6.45 3.66 -7.60
N VAL A 51 -5.21 3.25 -7.33
CA VAL A 51 -4.73 1.91 -7.68
C VAL A 51 -5.46 0.83 -6.88
N ILE A 52 -5.65 1.03 -5.58
CA ILE A 52 -6.41 0.11 -4.71
C ILE A 52 -7.85 -0.04 -5.20
N ALA A 53 -8.53 1.07 -5.50
CA ALA A 53 -9.91 1.06 -5.99
C ALA A 53 -10.05 0.26 -7.30
N ASP A 54 -9.06 0.37 -8.20
CA ASP A 54 -9.01 -0.43 -9.42
C ASP A 54 -8.86 -1.93 -9.13
N TYR A 55 -7.97 -2.31 -8.21
CA TYR A 55 -7.80 -3.70 -7.81
C TYR A 55 -9.05 -4.29 -7.15
N LEU A 56 -9.74 -3.51 -6.32
CA LEU A 56 -11.04 -3.91 -5.76
C LEU A 56 -12.09 -4.14 -6.85
N THR A 57 -12.07 -3.36 -7.91
CA THR A 57 -12.98 -3.53 -9.06
C THR A 57 -12.72 -4.86 -9.78
N LYS A 58 -11.49 -5.29 -9.88
CA LYS A 58 -11.10 -6.56 -10.50
C LYS A 58 -11.49 -7.79 -9.65
N GLY A 59 -11.77 -7.60 -8.37
CA GLY A 59 -12.35 -8.60 -7.47
C GLY A 59 -11.45 -9.78 -7.08
N ASN A 60 -10.16 -9.72 -7.37
CA ASN A 60 -9.25 -10.84 -7.16
C ASN A 60 -8.13 -10.48 -6.18
N GLY A 61 -8.16 -11.09 -5.00
CA GLY A 61 -7.10 -11.03 -4.01
C GLY A 61 -7.04 -9.75 -3.18
N GLY A 62 -6.09 -9.72 -2.26
CA GLY A 62 -5.92 -8.66 -1.27
C GLY A 62 -4.91 -7.59 -1.68
N VAL A 63 -4.94 -6.52 -0.90
CA VAL A 63 -3.97 -5.41 -0.98
C VAL A 63 -3.21 -5.31 0.33
N LEU A 64 -1.88 -5.29 0.26
CA LEU A 64 -1.00 -5.06 1.40
C LEU A 64 -0.36 -3.69 1.26
N PHE A 65 -0.61 -2.82 2.22
CA PHE A 65 -0.04 -1.47 2.29
C PHE A 65 0.99 -1.42 3.41
N LEU A 66 2.25 -1.31 3.05
CA LEU A 66 3.38 -1.28 3.97
C LEU A 66 3.90 0.14 4.17
N ALA A 67 4.16 0.51 5.40
CA ALA A 67 4.86 1.74 5.76
C ALA A 67 5.85 1.47 6.91
N PRO A 68 6.97 2.22 6.97
CA PRO A 68 8.11 1.85 7.83
C PRO A 68 7.88 2.05 9.32
N THR A 69 6.93 2.86 9.72
CA THR A 69 6.66 3.12 11.12
C THR A 69 5.19 2.90 11.47
N LYS A 70 4.93 2.55 12.72
CA LYS A 70 3.58 2.40 13.25
C LYS A 70 2.72 3.66 13.05
N VAL A 71 3.30 4.85 13.20
CA VAL A 71 2.61 6.13 12.99
C VAL A 71 2.15 6.28 11.53
N LEU A 72 3.05 6.00 10.57
CA LEU A 72 2.71 6.07 9.14
C LEU A 72 1.68 5.02 8.73
N VAL A 73 1.82 3.80 9.21
CA VAL A 73 0.85 2.72 8.95
C VAL A 73 -0.53 3.12 9.45
N ASN A 74 -0.61 3.67 10.67
CA ASN A 74 -1.87 4.13 11.23
C ASN A 74 -2.48 5.30 10.42
N GLN A 75 -1.67 6.24 9.97
CA GLN A 75 -2.12 7.34 9.11
C GLN A 75 -2.72 6.82 7.79
N HIS A 76 -2.06 5.87 7.14
CA HIS A 76 -2.57 5.24 5.92
C HIS A 76 -3.85 4.44 6.16
N TYR A 77 -3.90 3.70 7.26
CA TYR A 77 -5.11 2.97 7.66
C TYR A 77 -6.31 3.90 7.84
N GLU A 78 -6.15 4.98 8.61
CA GLU A 78 -7.21 5.97 8.83
C GLU A 78 -7.63 6.67 7.53
N PHE A 79 -6.67 7.02 6.67
CA PHE A 79 -6.97 7.61 5.37
C PHE A 79 -7.80 6.65 4.49
N LEU A 80 -7.39 5.40 4.37
CA LEU A 80 -8.10 4.41 3.57
C LEU A 80 -9.48 4.10 4.15
N LYS A 81 -9.60 4.03 5.46
CA LYS A 81 -10.87 3.79 6.14
C LYS A 81 -11.88 4.92 5.91
N ASN A 82 -11.41 6.16 5.80
CA ASN A 82 -12.25 7.33 5.54
C ASN A 82 -12.57 7.54 4.05
N THR A 83 -11.80 6.96 3.14
CA THR A 83 -11.91 7.22 1.70
C THR A 83 -12.36 6.02 0.88
N LEU A 84 -12.16 4.78 1.36
CA LEU A 84 -12.69 3.58 0.71
C LEU A 84 -14.08 3.24 1.23
N ALA A 85 -15.00 2.93 0.31
CA ALA A 85 -16.36 2.53 0.61
C ALA A 85 -16.46 1.02 0.89
N ILE A 86 -15.56 0.50 1.71
CA ILE A 86 -15.56 -0.88 2.21
C ILE A 86 -15.13 -0.89 3.68
N ASP A 87 -15.57 -1.91 4.42
CA ASP A 87 -15.22 -2.08 5.84
C ASP A 87 -14.10 -3.11 6.07
N ASP A 88 -13.74 -3.87 5.04
CA ASP A 88 -12.77 -4.97 5.10
C ASP A 88 -11.32 -4.48 5.02
N ILE A 89 -10.94 -3.62 5.98
CA ILE A 89 -9.62 -3.01 6.11
C ILE A 89 -9.09 -3.27 7.52
N ALA A 90 -7.87 -3.79 7.63
CA ALA A 90 -7.21 -4.06 8.90
C ALA A 90 -5.91 -3.29 9.07
N LEU A 91 -5.59 -2.96 10.33
CA LEU A 91 -4.30 -2.45 10.77
C LEU A 91 -3.60 -3.53 11.59
N ILE A 92 -2.38 -3.89 11.20
CA ILE A 92 -1.56 -4.89 11.89
C ILE A 92 -0.22 -4.28 12.29
N THR A 93 0.10 -4.36 13.57
CA THR A 93 1.39 -3.94 14.11
C THR A 93 1.98 -5.02 15.01
N GLY A 94 3.27 -4.89 15.37
CA GLY A 94 3.95 -5.81 16.27
C GLY A 94 3.39 -5.86 17.71
N GLU A 95 2.53 -4.91 18.07
CA GLU A 95 1.85 -4.89 19.39
C GLU A 95 0.63 -5.80 19.43
N ASP A 96 0.12 -6.23 18.28
CA ASP A 96 -1.02 -7.12 18.23
C ASP A 96 -0.64 -8.56 18.60
N LEU A 97 -1.43 -9.18 19.46
CA LEU A 97 -1.25 -10.58 19.82
C LEU A 97 -1.43 -11.50 18.60
N LEU A 98 -0.71 -12.62 18.59
CA LEU A 98 -0.70 -13.58 17.48
C LEU A 98 -2.12 -14.00 17.04
N GLU A 99 -2.97 -14.36 17.99
CA GLU A 99 -4.34 -14.82 17.67
C GLU A 99 -5.21 -13.71 17.07
N LYS A 100 -4.96 -12.45 17.45
CA LYS A 100 -5.59 -11.29 16.83
C LYS A 100 -5.07 -11.10 15.41
N ARG A 101 -3.74 -11.17 15.20
CA ARG A 101 -3.15 -11.02 13.86
C ARG A 101 -3.65 -12.06 12.88
N LYS A 102 -3.75 -13.32 13.26
CA LYS A 102 -4.31 -14.38 12.42
C LYS A 102 -5.70 -14.03 11.86
N LYS A 103 -6.53 -13.39 12.68
CA LYS A 103 -7.87 -12.93 12.26
C LYS A 103 -7.80 -11.70 11.35
N LEU A 104 -6.88 -10.79 11.61
CA LEU A 104 -6.72 -9.55 10.84
C LEU A 104 -6.16 -9.82 9.45
N TRP A 105 -5.23 -10.79 9.29
CA TRP A 105 -4.65 -11.15 8.00
C TRP A 105 -5.66 -11.67 6.96
N ILE A 106 -6.89 -11.98 7.35
CA ILE A 106 -7.95 -12.44 6.45
C ILE A 106 -8.61 -11.28 5.68
N ASN A 107 -8.46 -10.03 6.15
CA ASN A 107 -9.08 -8.87 5.52
C ASN A 107 -8.53 -8.62 4.10
N SER A 108 -9.34 -7.99 3.24
CA SER A 108 -8.99 -7.71 1.85
C SER A 108 -7.93 -6.62 1.71
N ILE A 109 -7.92 -5.63 2.62
CA ILE A 109 -6.90 -4.58 2.66
C ILE A 109 -6.25 -4.60 4.02
N ILE A 110 -4.92 -4.66 4.02
CA ILE A 110 -4.13 -4.72 5.23
C ILE A 110 -3.06 -3.63 5.19
N CYS A 111 -3.05 -2.79 6.22
CA CYS A 111 -1.98 -1.85 6.50
C CYS A 111 -1.10 -2.43 7.61
N ALA A 112 0.19 -2.60 7.35
CA ALA A 112 1.10 -3.25 8.28
C ALA A 112 2.50 -2.66 8.22
N THR A 113 3.28 -2.85 9.30
CA THR A 113 4.71 -2.58 9.29
C THR A 113 5.47 -3.70 8.60
N PRO A 114 6.62 -3.42 7.97
CA PRO A 114 7.36 -4.43 7.22
C PRO A 114 7.93 -5.54 8.11
N GLU A 115 8.34 -5.24 9.33
CA GLU A 115 8.94 -6.22 10.25
C GLU A 115 7.93 -7.31 10.65
N ILE A 116 6.70 -6.92 11.04
CA ILE A 116 5.68 -7.90 11.39
C ILE A 116 5.24 -8.72 10.19
N THR A 117 5.16 -8.08 9.03
CA THR A 117 4.82 -8.76 7.77
C THR A 117 5.85 -9.81 7.42
N ARG A 118 7.13 -9.45 7.41
CA ARG A 118 8.24 -10.40 7.17
C ARG A 118 8.20 -11.57 8.16
N ASN A 119 8.02 -11.29 9.43
CA ASN A 119 8.01 -12.29 10.47
C ASN A 119 6.82 -13.24 10.35
N ASP A 120 5.62 -12.70 10.05
CA ASP A 120 4.41 -13.51 9.90
C ASP A 120 4.41 -14.34 8.60
N ILE A 121 5.03 -13.86 7.53
CA ILE A 121 5.29 -14.66 6.32
C ILE A 121 6.26 -15.81 6.65
N ALA A 122 7.38 -15.52 7.30
CA ALA A 122 8.39 -16.53 7.65
C ALA A 122 7.82 -17.62 8.58
N ARG A 123 6.88 -17.27 9.44
CA ARG A 123 6.16 -18.19 10.34
C ARG A 123 4.95 -18.87 9.71
N LYS A 124 4.65 -18.59 8.43
CA LYS A 124 3.48 -19.12 7.71
C LYS A 124 2.14 -18.75 8.38
N ILE A 125 2.07 -17.60 9.04
CA ILE A 125 0.85 -17.04 9.62
C ILE A 125 0.02 -16.37 8.52
N VAL A 126 0.69 -15.79 7.54
CA VAL A 126 0.11 -15.20 6.33
C VAL A 126 0.79 -15.78 5.10
N ASP A 127 0.00 -16.03 4.06
CA ASP A 127 0.51 -16.41 2.74
C ASP A 127 0.59 -15.17 1.85
N ILE A 128 1.79 -14.86 1.36
CA ILE A 128 1.99 -13.71 0.48
C ILE A 128 1.17 -13.80 -0.82
N ASN A 129 0.83 -15.01 -1.26
CA ASN A 129 0.03 -15.24 -2.45
C ASN A 129 -1.44 -14.79 -2.31
N GLN A 130 -1.90 -14.48 -1.10
CA GLN A 130 -3.24 -13.91 -0.92
C GLN A 130 -3.36 -12.47 -1.45
N PHE A 131 -2.23 -11.80 -1.71
CA PHE A 131 -2.21 -10.42 -2.19
C PHE A 131 -1.99 -10.34 -3.70
N ASN A 132 -2.68 -9.39 -4.35
CA ASN A 132 -2.50 -9.05 -5.75
C ASN A 132 -1.73 -7.74 -5.94
N LEU A 133 -1.73 -6.90 -4.93
CA LEU A 133 -1.04 -5.62 -4.91
C LEU A 133 -0.33 -5.45 -3.56
N ILE A 134 0.95 -5.10 -3.61
CA ILE A 134 1.72 -4.70 -2.42
C ILE A 134 2.27 -3.30 -2.66
N ILE A 135 1.98 -2.39 -1.73
CA ILE A 135 2.42 -1.00 -1.75
C ILE A 135 3.51 -0.82 -0.70
N PHE A 136 4.63 -0.25 -1.12
CA PHE A 136 5.77 0.07 -0.27
C PHE A 136 5.87 1.60 -0.15
N ASP A 137 5.40 2.16 0.97
CA ASP A 137 5.63 3.58 1.25
C ASP A 137 7.06 3.80 1.76
N GLU A 138 7.61 4.98 1.51
CA GLU A 138 9.02 5.30 1.79
C GLU A 138 9.97 4.25 1.16
N ALA A 139 9.72 3.92 -0.12
CA ALA A 139 10.39 2.83 -0.83
C ALA A 139 11.91 2.97 -0.93
N HIS A 140 12.46 4.20 -0.75
CA HIS A 140 13.89 4.44 -0.66
C HIS A 140 14.58 3.69 0.49
N ARG A 141 13.81 3.20 1.48
CA ARG A 141 14.32 2.36 2.58
C ARG A 141 14.54 0.89 2.20
N ALA A 142 14.19 0.48 0.99
CA ALA A 142 14.38 -0.90 0.52
C ALA A 142 15.84 -1.17 0.14
N VAL A 143 16.73 -1.12 1.12
CA VAL A 143 18.18 -1.33 0.97
C VAL A 143 18.72 -2.22 2.10
N GLY A 144 19.74 -3.02 1.79
CA GLY A 144 20.43 -3.88 2.75
C GLY A 144 19.48 -4.88 3.41
N ASP A 145 19.59 -5.02 4.73
CA ASP A 145 18.81 -5.97 5.52
C ASP A 145 17.43 -5.47 5.95
N TYR A 146 16.98 -4.33 5.39
CA TYR A 146 15.67 -3.81 5.71
C TYR A 146 14.53 -4.77 5.29
N ALA A 147 13.50 -4.88 6.11
CA ALA A 147 12.42 -5.86 5.90
C ALA A 147 11.72 -5.78 4.52
N TYR A 148 11.71 -4.62 3.87
CA TYR A 148 11.22 -4.47 2.50
C TYR A 148 11.96 -5.34 1.50
N VAL A 149 13.28 -5.47 1.64
CA VAL A 149 14.10 -6.30 0.74
C VAL A 149 13.68 -7.75 0.86
N ALA A 150 13.58 -8.28 2.08
CA ALA A 150 13.17 -9.66 2.33
C ALA A 150 11.76 -9.96 1.81
N ILE A 151 10.83 -9.00 1.91
CA ILE A 151 9.48 -9.15 1.37
C ILE A 151 9.52 -9.13 -0.17
N ALA A 152 10.22 -8.17 -0.77
CA ALA A 152 10.33 -8.04 -2.21
C ALA A 152 10.99 -9.25 -2.88
N GLU A 153 12.00 -9.85 -2.25
CA GLU A 153 12.64 -11.07 -2.74
C GLU A 153 11.66 -12.24 -2.84
N GLN A 154 10.71 -12.35 -1.93
CA GLN A 154 9.67 -13.39 -1.98
C GLN A 154 8.65 -13.16 -3.11
N LEU A 155 8.56 -11.95 -3.67
CA LEU A 155 7.68 -11.63 -4.78
C LEU A 155 8.26 -12.04 -6.14
N SER A 156 9.54 -12.37 -6.19
CA SER A 156 10.21 -12.81 -7.42
C SER A 156 9.53 -14.04 -8.01
N GLY A 157 9.11 -13.95 -9.25
CA GLY A 157 8.39 -15.02 -9.96
C GLY A 157 6.90 -15.14 -9.64
N LEU A 158 6.37 -14.28 -8.75
CA LEU A 158 4.94 -14.23 -8.46
C LEU A 158 4.24 -13.14 -9.29
N SER A 159 2.96 -13.35 -9.61
CA SER A 159 2.14 -12.40 -10.37
C SER A 159 1.54 -11.32 -9.45
N ILE A 160 2.30 -10.84 -8.48
CA ILE A 160 1.86 -9.81 -7.54
C ILE A 160 2.39 -8.45 -8.01
N ARG A 161 1.50 -7.47 -8.12
CA ARG A 161 1.85 -6.11 -8.49
C ARG A 161 2.54 -5.39 -7.34
N MET A 162 3.65 -4.70 -7.64
CA MET A 162 4.38 -3.86 -6.68
C MET A 162 4.23 -2.38 -7.04
N LEU A 163 3.90 -1.58 -6.06
CA LEU A 163 3.88 -0.12 -6.13
C LEU A 163 4.77 0.45 -5.03
N GLY A 164 5.90 1.00 -5.41
CA GLY A 164 6.75 1.78 -4.51
C GLY A 164 6.37 3.26 -4.55
N MET A 165 6.46 3.94 -3.42
CA MET A 165 6.21 5.37 -3.30
C MET A 165 7.32 6.03 -2.48
N THR A 166 7.85 7.14 -2.94
CA THR A 166 8.85 7.93 -2.21
C THR A 166 8.77 9.41 -2.56
N ALA A 167 9.16 10.26 -1.64
CA ALA A 167 9.30 11.69 -1.90
C ALA A 167 10.65 12.02 -2.56
N THR A 168 11.67 11.20 -2.34
CA THR A 168 13.05 11.45 -2.83
C THR A 168 13.67 10.16 -3.35
N LEU A 169 14.55 10.31 -4.34
CA LEU A 169 15.49 9.25 -4.69
C LEU A 169 16.63 9.21 -3.65
N PRO A 170 17.20 8.03 -3.37
CA PRO A 170 18.45 7.96 -2.63
C PRO A 170 19.49 8.81 -3.38
N SER A 171 20.04 9.82 -2.71
CA SER A 171 21.20 10.51 -3.25
C SER A 171 22.35 9.50 -3.28
N GLU A 172 22.99 9.33 -4.44
CA GLU A 172 24.29 8.69 -4.49
C GLU A 172 25.18 9.45 -3.50
N LYS A 173 25.60 8.79 -2.43
CA LYS A 173 26.69 9.32 -1.62
C LYS A 173 27.88 9.33 -2.54
N GLU A 174 28.30 10.52 -2.94
CA GLU A 174 29.60 10.71 -3.56
C GLU A 174 30.64 9.96 -2.71
N LYS A 175 31.34 9.05 -3.36
CA LYS A 175 32.46 8.30 -2.79
C LYS A 175 33.65 9.22 -2.55
#